data_a27b72a6bc45e8239cce95cc915e5828
#
_entry.id   a27b72a6bc45e8239cce95cc915e5828
#
_cell.length_a   1.000
_cell.length_b   1.000
_cell.length_c   1.000
_cell.angle_alpha   90.00
_cell.angle_beta   90.00
_cell.angle_gamma   90.00
#
_symmetry.space_group_name_H-M   'P 1'
#
loop_
_entity.id
_entity.type
_entity.pdbx_description
1 polymer ?
#
loop_
_entity_poly.entity_id
_entity_poly.type
_entity_poly.pdbx_seq_one_letter_code
_entity_poly.pdbx_strand_id
1 'polypeptide(L)'
;MQKLTTIREIFRNRDNYLGQTVEIGGWVRNIRDSKTFGFLVVNDGTYFEPLQVVFHDAMANFSDICHLNVGAAVIVKGQLVATPKAKQPFEIQAETVEIEGASTPDYPLQPKRHTFEYLRTLTHLRARTNTFEAVFRVRSLIAYAIHQFFQERDFVYVHTPLITGSDCEGAGEMFQVTTMDLNNVPKTEEGKVDFSEDFFGKPTNLTVSGQLNGETFAMAFRNIYTFGPTFRAENSNTTRHAAEFWMI
;
A
#
# COMPACT_ATOMS: atom_id res chain seq x y z
N MET A 1 27.00 -4.55 -0.11
CA MET A 1 26.11 -3.38 -0.26
C MET A 1 26.19 -2.57 1.02
N GLN A 2 26.53 -1.30 0.94
CA GLN A 2 26.47 -0.38 2.07
C GLN A 2 25.00 -0.22 2.46
N LYS A 3 24.69 -0.30 3.76
CA LYS A 3 23.31 -0.22 4.23
C LYS A 3 22.87 1.24 4.22
N LEU A 4 21.93 1.60 3.35
CA LEU A 4 21.33 2.94 3.31
C LEU A 4 20.61 3.25 4.63
N THR A 5 20.77 4.48 5.11
CA THR A 5 20.05 4.98 6.28
C THR A 5 18.61 5.29 5.88
N THR A 6 17.62 4.83 6.65
CA THR A 6 16.23 5.10 6.34
C THR A 6 15.82 6.51 6.78
N ILE A 7 14.91 7.14 6.03
CA ILE A 7 14.35 8.46 6.40
C ILE A 7 13.67 8.39 7.76
N ARG A 8 12.98 7.29 8.07
CA ARG A 8 12.41 7.03 9.42
C ARG A 8 13.44 7.10 10.53
N GLU A 9 14.60 6.49 10.32
CA GLU A 9 15.68 6.44 11.29
C GLU A 9 16.23 7.84 11.57
N ILE A 10 16.42 8.65 10.52
CA ILE A 10 16.85 10.05 10.64
C ILE A 10 15.82 10.87 11.42
N PHE A 11 14.51 10.78 11.09
CA PHE A 11 13.48 11.54 11.80
C PHE A 11 13.33 11.14 13.28
N ARG A 12 13.47 9.87 13.61
CA ARG A 12 13.33 9.38 14.98
C ARG A 12 14.55 9.62 15.86
N ASN A 13 15.72 9.62 15.27
CA ASN A 13 17.01 9.69 15.97
C ASN A 13 17.87 10.85 15.44
N ARG A 14 17.25 11.96 15.02
CA ARG A 14 17.93 13.07 14.33
C ARG A 14 19.19 13.55 15.04
N ASP A 15 19.17 13.63 16.37
CA ASP A 15 20.27 14.18 17.15
C ASP A 15 21.55 13.30 17.05
N ASN A 16 21.39 12.02 16.72
CA ASN A 16 22.51 11.12 16.44
C ASN A 16 23.12 11.32 15.04
N TYR A 17 22.36 11.94 14.12
CA TYR A 17 22.76 12.13 12.72
C TYR A 17 23.13 13.57 12.40
N LEU A 18 22.74 14.55 13.22
CA LEU A 18 23.10 15.96 12.98
C LEU A 18 24.61 16.13 12.95
N GLY A 19 25.09 16.76 11.89
CA GLY A 19 26.52 16.94 11.61
C GLY A 19 27.24 15.71 11.04
N GLN A 20 26.54 14.57 10.92
CA GLN A 20 27.09 13.35 10.33
C GLN A 20 26.77 13.28 8.83
N THR A 21 27.64 12.62 8.08
CA THR A 21 27.35 12.23 6.69
C THR A 21 26.42 11.01 6.70
N VAL A 22 25.31 11.12 6.03
CA VAL A 22 24.32 10.06 5.84
C VAL A 22 24.18 9.71 4.36
N GLU A 23 23.77 8.49 4.08
CA GLU A 23 23.47 8.01 2.73
C GLU A 23 22.06 7.45 2.72
N ILE A 24 21.18 8.03 1.90
CA ILE A 24 19.79 7.65 1.74
C ILE A 24 19.50 7.27 0.29
N GLY A 25 18.55 6.38 0.06
CA GLY A 25 17.99 6.10 -1.27
C GLY A 25 16.49 6.31 -1.28
N GLY A 26 15.94 6.80 -2.37
CA GLY A 26 14.50 7.01 -2.46
C GLY A 26 14.04 7.59 -3.77
N TRP A 27 12.77 7.96 -3.81
CA TRP A 27 12.13 8.52 -4.98
C TRP A 27 11.91 10.02 -4.84
N VAL A 28 12.19 10.73 -5.91
CA VAL A 28 11.98 12.18 -6.01
C VAL A 28 10.49 12.50 -5.97
N ARG A 29 10.07 13.35 -5.06
CA ARG A 29 8.69 13.85 -4.89
C ARG A 29 8.51 15.25 -5.45
N ASN A 30 9.55 16.05 -5.41
CA ASN A 30 9.58 17.40 -5.94
C ASN A 30 11.01 17.84 -6.19
N ILE A 31 11.18 18.72 -7.17
CA ILE A 31 12.45 19.36 -7.51
C ILE A 31 12.19 20.85 -7.66
N ARG A 32 13.08 21.65 -7.15
CA ARG A 32 13.12 23.10 -7.36
C ARG A 32 14.57 23.49 -7.53
N ASP A 33 14.89 24.10 -8.62
CA ASP A 33 16.24 24.54 -8.94
C ASP A 33 16.33 26.08 -8.98
N SER A 34 17.53 26.56 -8.79
CA SER A 34 17.96 27.92 -9.01
C SER A 34 19.27 27.88 -9.78
N LYS A 35 19.87 29.04 -10.07
CA LYS A 35 21.08 29.09 -10.91
C LYS A 35 22.30 28.37 -10.31
N THR A 36 22.41 28.34 -8.98
CA THR A 36 23.61 27.87 -8.27
C THR A 36 23.33 26.76 -7.27
N PHE A 37 22.06 26.46 -6.98
CA PHE A 37 21.67 25.38 -6.07
C PHE A 37 20.24 24.93 -6.37
N GLY A 38 19.86 23.76 -5.84
CA GLY A 38 18.50 23.25 -5.95
C GLY A 38 18.09 22.46 -4.72
N PHE A 39 16.80 22.10 -4.69
CA PHE A 39 16.18 21.29 -3.66
C PHE A 39 15.56 20.05 -4.28
N LEU A 40 15.93 18.90 -3.76
CA LEU A 40 15.22 17.65 -3.96
C LEU A 40 14.40 17.31 -2.73
N VAL A 41 13.18 16.84 -2.92
CA VAL A 41 12.36 16.23 -1.87
C VAL A 41 12.32 14.75 -2.13
N VAL A 42 12.93 13.96 -1.25
CA VAL A 42 13.11 12.51 -1.40
C VAL A 42 12.28 11.77 -0.36
N ASN A 43 11.61 10.70 -0.78
CA ASN A 43 10.87 9.79 0.09
C ASN A 43 11.29 8.35 -0.20
N ASP A 44 11.63 7.59 0.86
CA ASP A 44 12.05 6.20 0.78
C ASP A 44 10.93 5.21 1.14
N GLY A 45 9.73 5.72 1.40
CA GLY A 45 8.57 4.92 1.83
C GLY A 45 8.62 4.45 3.29
N THR A 46 9.67 4.73 4.05
CA THR A 46 9.78 4.32 5.46
C THR A 46 9.10 5.28 6.43
N TYR A 47 8.96 6.53 6.04
CA TYR A 47 8.35 7.59 6.86
C TYR A 47 7.37 8.42 6.03
N PHE A 48 6.36 9.00 6.71
CA PHE A 48 5.32 9.77 6.02
C PHE A 48 5.85 11.08 5.46
N GLU A 49 6.71 11.78 6.22
CA GLU A 49 7.33 13.01 5.75
C GLU A 49 8.55 12.69 4.89
N PRO A 50 8.67 13.31 3.70
CA PRO A 50 9.86 13.21 2.88
C PRO A 50 10.99 14.05 3.46
N LEU A 51 12.23 13.79 3.03
CA LEU A 51 13.41 14.53 3.46
C LEU A 51 13.86 15.50 2.37
N GLN A 52 14.14 16.73 2.77
CA GLN A 52 14.72 17.74 1.88
C GLN A 52 16.22 17.54 1.73
N VAL A 53 16.68 17.66 0.51
CA VAL A 53 18.09 17.60 0.11
C VAL A 53 18.43 18.86 -0.65
N VAL A 54 19.52 19.52 -0.30
CA VAL A 54 20.08 20.67 -1.01
C VAL A 54 21.27 20.20 -1.83
N PHE A 55 21.31 20.56 -3.10
CA PHE A 55 22.42 20.26 -4.00
C PHE A 55 22.91 21.53 -4.72
N HIS A 56 24.17 21.59 -5.09
CA HIS A 56 24.85 22.77 -5.61
C HIS A 56 25.45 22.56 -6.99
N ASP A 57 25.68 23.66 -7.70
CA ASP A 57 26.25 23.70 -9.05
C ASP A 57 27.72 23.22 -9.15
N ALA A 58 28.39 23.06 -8.01
CA ALA A 58 29.71 22.41 -7.95
C ALA A 58 29.67 20.91 -8.28
N MET A 59 28.48 20.27 -8.31
CA MET A 59 28.34 18.87 -8.69
C MET A 59 28.43 18.70 -10.20
N ALA A 60 29.22 17.74 -10.67
CA ALA A 60 29.43 17.49 -12.09
C ALA A 60 28.12 17.18 -12.86
N ASN A 61 27.14 16.56 -12.18
CA ASN A 61 25.84 16.20 -12.72
C ASN A 61 24.70 17.14 -12.29
N PHE A 62 25.02 18.37 -11.87
CA PHE A 62 24.02 19.36 -11.44
C PHE A 62 22.91 19.56 -12.47
N SER A 63 23.27 19.70 -13.74
CA SER A 63 22.30 19.85 -14.83
C SER A 63 21.34 18.65 -14.92
N ASP A 64 21.85 17.44 -14.79
CA ASP A 64 21.04 16.22 -14.88
C ASP A 64 20.07 16.12 -13.71
N ILE A 65 20.52 16.50 -12.50
CA ILE A 65 19.67 16.55 -11.30
C ILE A 65 18.54 17.57 -11.48
N CYS A 66 18.83 18.76 -12.02
CA CYS A 66 17.82 19.80 -12.29
C CYS A 66 16.73 19.33 -13.28
N HIS A 67 17.04 18.40 -14.18
CA HIS A 67 16.12 17.86 -15.18
C HIS A 67 15.41 16.58 -14.76
N LEU A 68 15.62 16.11 -13.52
CA LEU A 68 14.89 14.95 -13.00
C LEU A 68 13.39 15.23 -12.92
N ASN A 69 12.60 14.19 -13.15
CA ASN A 69 11.16 14.22 -12.95
C ASN A 69 10.74 13.55 -11.64
N VAL A 70 9.54 13.86 -11.18
CA VAL A 70 8.92 13.17 -10.04
C VAL A 70 8.87 11.66 -10.32
N GLY A 71 9.21 10.87 -9.31
CA GLY A 71 9.28 9.41 -9.44
C GLY A 71 10.66 8.87 -9.82
N ALA A 72 11.62 9.72 -10.20
CA ALA A 72 13.00 9.29 -10.40
C ALA A 72 13.59 8.70 -9.11
N ALA A 73 14.43 7.69 -9.24
CA ALA A 73 15.13 7.05 -8.12
C ALA A 73 16.53 7.63 -7.96
N VAL A 74 16.89 7.98 -6.74
CA VAL A 74 18.19 8.59 -6.42
C VAL A 74 18.81 7.98 -5.18
N ILE A 75 20.15 7.94 -5.13
CA ILE A 75 20.93 7.76 -3.90
C ILE A 75 21.60 9.11 -3.61
N VAL A 76 21.44 9.57 -2.37
CA VAL A 76 21.98 10.84 -1.91
C VAL A 76 22.91 10.58 -0.73
N LYS A 77 24.14 11.08 -0.83
CA LYS A 77 25.09 11.11 0.27
C LYS A 77 25.40 12.58 0.61
N GLY A 78 25.38 12.92 1.89
CA GLY A 78 25.66 14.26 2.34
C GLY A 78 25.51 14.45 3.83
N GLN A 79 25.85 15.62 4.32
CA GLN A 79 25.78 15.98 5.73
C GLN A 79 24.37 16.36 6.15
N LEU A 80 23.84 15.78 7.24
CA LEU A 80 22.60 16.21 7.85
C LEU A 80 22.83 17.48 8.66
N VAL A 81 22.16 18.58 8.30
CA VAL A 81 22.31 19.88 8.96
C VAL A 81 21.00 20.36 9.56
N ALA A 82 21.10 21.07 10.68
CA ALA A 82 19.93 21.66 11.33
C ALA A 82 19.44 22.92 10.58
N THR A 83 18.13 23.04 10.40
CA THR A 83 17.46 24.18 9.77
C THR A 83 16.31 24.71 10.66
N PRO A 84 16.61 25.26 11.86
CA PRO A 84 15.60 25.53 12.88
C PRO A 84 14.56 26.61 12.49
N LYS A 85 14.86 27.40 11.45
CA LYS A 85 13.95 28.44 10.93
C LYS A 85 13.14 27.97 9.70
N ALA A 86 13.45 26.79 9.14
CA ALA A 86 12.74 26.25 8.01
C ALA A 86 11.52 25.42 8.47
N LYS A 87 10.64 25.09 7.52
CA LYS A 87 9.47 24.23 7.78
C LYS A 87 9.90 22.85 8.26
N GLN A 88 10.96 22.28 7.66
CA GLN A 88 11.57 21.04 8.10
C GLN A 88 12.81 21.41 8.96
N PRO A 89 12.98 20.83 10.17
CA PRO A 89 14.00 21.29 11.14
C PRO A 89 15.42 20.85 10.78
N PHE A 90 15.60 20.08 9.73
CA PHE A 90 16.89 19.59 9.21
C PHE A 90 16.77 19.24 7.72
N GLU A 91 17.91 19.20 7.04
CA GLU A 91 18.00 18.82 5.64
C GLU A 91 19.36 18.16 5.36
N ILE A 92 19.51 17.48 4.24
CA ILE A 92 20.80 16.97 3.78
C ILE A 92 21.44 18.00 2.86
N GLN A 93 22.66 18.43 3.19
CA GLN A 93 23.56 19.12 2.26
C GLN A 93 24.30 18.05 1.45
N ALA A 94 23.88 17.85 0.22
CA ALA A 94 24.38 16.77 -0.60
C ALA A 94 25.84 16.97 -1.01
N GLU A 95 26.63 15.93 -0.84
CA GLU A 95 27.99 15.78 -1.40
C GLU A 95 27.90 15.11 -2.78
N THR A 96 27.02 14.11 -2.90
CA THR A 96 26.74 13.41 -4.16
C THR A 96 25.25 13.09 -4.27
N VAL A 97 24.76 13.11 -5.51
CA VAL A 97 23.44 12.61 -5.89
C VAL A 97 23.63 11.68 -7.08
N GLU A 98 23.42 10.41 -6.89
CA GLU A 98 23.46 9.38 -7.93
C GLU A 98 22.04 9.13 -8.45
N ILE A 99 21.89 9.10 -9.77
CA ILE A 99 20.61 8.85 -10.44
C ILE A 99 20.55 7.37 -10.81
N GLU A 100 19.81 6.60 -9.99
CA GLU A 100 19.62 5.16 -10.18
C GLU A 100 18.61 4.84 -11.29
N GLY A 101 17.61 5.72 -11.46
CA GLY A 101 16.59 5.56 -12.49
C GLY A 101 15.87 6.86 -12.79
N ALA A 102 15.79 7.18 -14.05
CA ALA A 102 15.04 8.33 -14.52
C ALA A 102 13.54 8.06 -14.52
N SER A 103 12.74 9.13 -14.42
CA SER A 103 11.31 9.13 -14.66
C SER A 103 10.97 10.06 -15.82
N THR A 104 9.87 9.77 -16.51
CA THR A 104 9.45 10.53 -17.69
C THR A 104 8.58 11.74 -17.31
N PRO A 105 8.51 12.80 -18.14
CA PRO A 105 7.69 13.99 -17.86
C PRO A 105 6.20 13.71 -17.77
N ASP A 106 5.72 12.61 -18.36
CA ASP A 106 4.32 12.17 -18.37
C ASP A 106 3.96 11.32 -17.14
N TYR A 107 4.88 11.18 -16.15
CA TYR A 107 4.58 10.49 -14.90
C TYR A 107 3.30 11.04 -14.27
N PRO A 108 2.26 10.19 -14.02
CA PRO A 108 0.91 10.69 -13.73
C PRO A 108 0.77 11.44 -12.39
N LEU A 109 1.62 11.10 -11.41
CA LEU A 109 1.55 11.70 -10.06
C LEU A 109 2.45 12.93 -9.96
N GLN A 110 2.07 14.00 -10.64
CA GLN A 110 2.75 15.29 -10.56
C GLN A 110 2.52 15.97 -9.20
N PRO A 111 3.37 16.94 -8.75
CA PRO A 111 3.26 17.62 -7.45
C PRO A 111 2.10 18.61 -7.42
N LYS A 112 0.88 18.08 -7.58
CA LYS A 112 -0.40 18.79 -7.52
C LYS A 112 -1.45 17.96 -6.78
N ARG A 113 -2.56 18.58 -6.38
CA ARG A 113 -3.67 17.83 -5.80
C ARG A 113 -4.36 16.98 -6.86
N HIS A 114 -4.55 15.70 -6.55
CA HIS A 114 -5.30 14.74 -7.34
C HIS A 114 -6.64 14.41 -6.67
N THR A 115 -7.71 14.21 -7.46
CA THR A 115 -8.99 13.75 -6.92
C THR A 115 -8.97 12.26 -6.64
N PHE A 116 -9.87 11.78 -5.79
CA PHE A 116 -10.00 10.35 -5.51
C PHE A 116 -10.42 9.55 -6.74
N GLU A 117 -11.28 10.11 -7.58
CA GLU A 117 -11.73 9.50 -8.84
C GLU A 117 -10.53 9.25 -9.75
N TYR A 118 -9.68 10.27 -9.96
CA TYR A 118 -8.46 10.13 -10.74
C TYR A 118 -7.51 9.09 -10.13
N LEU A 119 -7.30 9.11 -8.82
CA LEU A 119 -6.40 8.16 -8.15
C LEU A 119 -6.93 6.72 -8.20
N ARG A 120 -8.24 6.50 -8.32
CA ARG A 120 -8.82 5.18 -8.55
C ARG A 120 -8.50 4.61 -9.93
N THR A 121 -8.25 5.44 -10.93
CA THR A 121 -7.77 4.99 -12.25
C THR A 121 -6.29 4.62 -12.24
N LEU A 122 -5.53 5.05 -11.23
CA LEU A 122 -4.09 4.81 -11.06
C LEU A 122 -3.80 3.84 -9.90
N THR A 123 -4.48 2.69 -9.88
CA THR A 123 -4.40 1.71 -8.77
C THR A 123 -2.98 1.29 -8.41
N HIS A 124 -2.11 1.14 -9.40
CA HIS A 124 -0.70 0.76 -9.28
C HIS A 124 0.22 1.89 -8.77
N LEU A 125 -0.21 3.16 -8.82
CA LEU A 125 0.58 4.31 -8.39
C LEU A 125 0.02 5.04 -7.17
N ARG A 126 -1.30 4.95 -6.92
CA ARG A 126 -1.98 5.75 -5.89
C ARG A 126 -1.37 5.61 -4.49
N ALA A 127 -0.80 4.45 -4.16
CA ALA A 127 -0.11 4.24 -2.88
C ALA A 127 1.07 5.18 -2.66
N ARG A 128 1.63 5.76 -3.73
CA ARG A 128 2.72 6.75 -3.66
C ARG A 128 2.24 8.16 -3.34
N THR A 129 0.93 8.40 -3.24
CA THR A 129 0.37 9.71 -2.82
C THR A 129 0.27 9.78 -1.30
N ASN A 130 0.45 10.97 -0.72
CA ASN A 130 0.36 11.17 0.72
C ASN A 130 -0.97 10.65 1.31
N THR A 131 -2.08 10.87 0.60
CA THR A 131 -3.40 10.41 1.06
C THR A 131 -3.48 8.90 1.15
N PHE A 132 -3.11 8.17 0.09
CA PHE A 132 -3.19 6.71 0.11
C PHE A 132 -2.07 6.08 0.92
N GLU A 133 -0.90 6.70 0.99
CA GLU A 133 0.14 6.29 1.92
C GLU A 133 -0.38 6.33 3.37
N ALA A 134 -1.03 7.42 3.78
CA ALA A 134 -1.65 7.53 5.10
C ALA A 134 -2.73 6.46 5.30
N VAL A 135 -3.65 6.29 4.34
CA VAL A 135 -4.73 5.30 4.41
C VAL A 135 -4.17 3.89 4.60
N PHE A 136 -3.18 3.48 3.79
CA PHE A 136 -2.64 2.11 3.88
C PHE A 136 -1.79 1.90 5.15
N ARG A 137 -1.10 2.92 5.64
CA ARG A 137 -0.41 2.84 6.95
C ARG A 137 -1.39 2.68 8.10
N VAL A 138 -2.45 3.48 8.12
CA VAL A 138 -3.52 3.38 9.14
C VAL A 138 -4.18 2.01 9.05
N ARG A 139 -4.54 1.53 7.85
CA ARG A 139 -5.11 0.20 7.66
C ARG A 139 -4.21 -0.91 8.21
N SER A 140 -2.91 -0.85 7.94
CA SER A 140 -1.93 -1.80 8.47
C SER A 140 -1.87 -1.81 10.00
N LEU A 141 -1.85 -0.62 10.61
CA LEU A 141 -1.82 -0.49 12.08
C LEU A 141 -3.12 -0.97 12.72
N ILE A 142 -4.27 -0.66 12.11
CA ILE A 142 -5.58 -1.11 12.63
C ILE A 142 -5.69 -2.62 12.55
N ALA A 143 -5.26 -3.26 11.46
CA ALA A 143 -5.26 -4.71 11.34
C ALA A 143 -4.44 -5.37 12.45
N TYR A 144 -3.25 -4.84 12.73
CA TYR A 144 -2.42 -5.32 13.85
C TYR A 144 -3.10 -5.09 15.20
N ALA A 145 -3.67 -3.89 15.44
CA ALA A 145 -4.34 -3.55 16.69
C ALA A 145 -5.57 -4.44 16.96
N ILE A 146 -6.31 -4.82 15.92
CA ILE A 146 -7.43 -5.77 16.03
C ILE A 146 -6.91 -7.12 16.50
N HIS A 147 -5.88 -7.66 15.87
CA HIS A 147 -5.27 -8.91 16.30
C HIS A 147 -4.76 -8.83 17.74
N GLN A 148 -4.05 -7.76 18.09
CA GLN A 148 -3.54 -7.55 19.44
C GLN A 148 -4.68 -7.52 20.48
N PHE A 149 -5.75 -6.75 20.18
CA PHE A 149 -6.91 -6.63 21.07
C PHE A 149 -7.52 -7.99 21.43
N PHE A 150 -7.73 -8.86 20.44
CA PHE A 150 -8.32 -10.16 20.66
C PHE A 150 -7.37 -11.17 21.31
N GLN A 151 -6.09 -11.17 20.87
CA GLN A 151 -5.07 -12.07 21.43
C GLN A 151 -4.80 -11.79 22.92
N GLU A 152 -4.76 -10.52 23.33
CA GLU A 152 -4.60 -10.11 24.74
C GLU A 152 -5.81 -10.50 25.63
N ARG A 153 -6.89 -10.97 25.01
CA ARG A 153 -8.12 -11.42 25.68
C ARG A 153 -8.38 -12.90 25.53
N ASP A 154 -7.36 -13.66 25.17
CA ASP A 154 -7.39 -15.12 25.00
C ASP A 154 -8.39 -15.59 23.95
N PHE A 155 -8.64 -14.80 22.90
CA PHE A 155 -9.38 -15.23 21.73
C PHE A 155 -8.46 -15.91 20.73
N VAL A 156 -8.93 -16.99 20.14
CA VAL A 156 -8.21 -17.73 19.10
C VAL A 156 -8.58 -17.15 17.72
N TYR A 157 -7.58 -16.72 16.96
CA TYR A 157 -7.80 -16.31 15.58
C TYR A 157 -8.07 -17.51 14.69
N VAL A 158 -9.19 -17.48 13.97
CA VAL A 158 -9.58 -18.52 13.01
C VAL A 158 -9.61 -17.95 11.60
N HIS A 159 -8.74 -18.51 10.74
CA HIS A 159 -8.81 -18.25 9.31
C HIS A 159 -9.84 -19.17 8.66
N THR A 160 -10.98 -18.60 8.25
CA THR A 160 -12.04 -19.34 7.57
C THR A 160 -11.82 -19.34 6.05
N PRO A 161 -12.20 -20.42 5.33
CA PRO A 161 -12.06 -20.47 3.87
C PRO A 161 -12.78 -19.33 3.16
N LEU A 162 -12.15 -18.76 2.13
CA LEU A 162 -12.77 -17.73 1.30
C LEU A 162 -13.64 -18.31 0.18
N ILE A 163 -13.31 -19.52 -0.28
CA ILE A 163 -14.12 -20.27 -1.26
C ILE A 163 -14.96 -21.28 -0.49
N THR A 164 -16.25 -21.26 -0.68
CA THR A 164 -17.21 -22.10 0.03
C THR A 164 -18.27 -22.67 -0.90
N GLY A 165 -18.74 -23.88 -0.60
CA GLY A 165 -19.91 -24.49 -1.24
C GLY A 165 -21.22 -24.19 -0.50
N SER A 166 -21.18 -23.40 0.59
CA SER A 166 -22.36 -23.13 1.43
C SER A 166 -22.59 -21.64 1.55
N ASP A 167 -23.85 -21.23 1.47
CA ASP A 167 -24.28 -19.90 1.83
C ASP A 167 -24.38 -19.76 3.36
N CYS A 168 -24.04 -18.60 3.88
CA CYS A 168 -24.18 -18.27 5.28
C CYS A 168 -25.46 -17.46 5.50
N GLU A 169 -26.47 -18.10 6.06
CA GLU A 169 -27.76 -17.49 6.45
C GLU A 169 -28.59 -16.85 5.31
N GLY A 170 -28.28 -17.14 4.04
CA GLY A 170 -28.90 -16.44 2.92
C GLY A 170 -28.54 -14.94 2.87
N ALA A 171 -27.41 -14.56 3.44
CA ALA A 171 -27.04 -13.19 3.77
C ALA A 171 -26.45 -12.40 2.60
N GLY A 172 -26.90 -12.61 1.39
CA GLY A 172 -26.51 -11.78 0.25
C GLY A 172 -26.21 -12.57 -1.02
N GLU A 173 -26.09 -11.84 -2.12
CA GLU A 173 -25.70 -12.43 -3.38
C GLU A 173 -24.22 -12.80 -3.36
N MET A 174 -23.90 -14.03 -3.78
CA MET A 174 -22.54 -14.57 -3.76
C MET A 174 -21.91 -14.47 -5.14
N PHE A 175 -20.63 -14.11 -5.19
CA PHE A 175 -19.82 -14.26 -6.40
C PHE A 175 -19.49 -15.74 -6.62
N GLN A 176 -19.80 -16.24 -7.78
CA GLN A 176 -19.47 -17.63 -8.15
C GLN A 176 -17.99 -17.76 -8.50
N VAL A 177 -17.37 -18.85 -8.03
CA VAL A 177 -16.00 -19.24 -8.37
C VAL A 177 -16.03 -20.47 -9.26
N THR A 178 -15.46 -20.38 -10.45
CA THR A 178 -15.40 -21.49 -11.41
C THR A 178 -14.12 -21.42 -12.25
N THR A 179 -13.64 -22.57 -12.70
CA THR A 179 -12.55 -22.71 -13.65
C THR A 179 -13.03 -23.08 -15.05
N MET A 180 -14.33 -23.24 -15.23
CA MET A 180 -14.94 -23.56 -16.53
C MET A 180 -14.83 -22.40 -17.51
N ASP A 181 -14.67 -22.73 -18.81
CA ASP A 181 -14.79 -21.73 -19.87
C ASP A 181 -16.25 -21.28 -20.01
N LEU A 182 -16.52 -20.04 -19.68
CA LEU A 182 -17.88 -19.47 -19.74
C LEU A 182 -18.46 -19.39 -21.16
N ASN A 183 -17.63 -19.49 -22.21
CA ASN A 183 -18.07 -19.57 -23.60
C ASN A 183 -18.49 -20.99 -24.02
N ASN A 184 -18.05 -22.02 -23.27
CA ASN A 184 -18.31 -23.41 -23.54
C ASN A 184 -18.55 -24.19 -22.26
N VAL A 185 -19.59 -23.83 -21.53
CA VAL A 185 -19.95 -24.43 -20.23
C VAL A 185 -20.50 -25.83 -20.44
N PRO A 186 -19.95 -26.86 -19.78
CA PRO A 186 -20.52 -28.20 -19.77
C PRO A 186 -21.96 -28.22 -19.25
N LYS A 187 -22.82 -29.07 -19.85
CA LYS A 187 -24.22 -29.15 -19.47
C LYS A 187 -24.65 -30.58 -19.21
N THR A 188 -25.53 -30.75 -18.22
CA THR A 188 -26.22 -31.99 -17.94
C THR A 188 -27.23 -32.33 -19.06
N GLU A 189 -27.78 -33.53 -19.03
CA GLU A 189 -28.86 -33.94 -19.95
C GLU A 189 -30.08 -33.02 -19.86
N GLU A 190 -30.29 -32.40 -18.69
CA GLU A 190 -31.40 -31.44 -18.45
C GLU A 190 -31.08 -30.02 -18.95
N GLY A 191 -29.90 -29.80 -19.52
CA GLY A 191 -29.46 -28.49 -20.01
C GLY A 191 -28.96 -27.52 -18.94
N LYS A 192 -28.82 -27.96 -17.67
CA LYS A 192 -28.23 -27.18 -16.58
C LYS A 192 -26.70 -27.23 -16.66
N VAL A 193 -26.01 -26.29 -16.00
CA VAL A 193 -24.55 -26.31 -15.87
C VAL A 193 -24.12 -27.58 -15.12
N ASP A 194 -23.20 -28.32 -15.69
CA ASP A 194 -22.63 -29.51 -15.06
C ASP A 194 -21.37 -29.13 -14.24
N PHE A 195 -21.59 -28.88 -12.96
CA PHE A 195 -20.50 -28.55 -12.03
C PHE A 195 -19.64 -29.75 -11.65
N SER A 196 -19.98 -30.99 -12.04
CA SER A 196 -19.10 -32.15 -11.81
C SER A 196 -17.81 -32.03 -12.59
N GLU A 197 -17.82 -31.31 -13.70
CA GLU A 197 -16.66 -30.97 -14.52
C GLU A 197 -15.83 -29.78 -14.03
N ASP A 198 -16.29 -29.06 -13.00
CA ASP A 198 -15.57 -27.93 -12.44
C ASP A 198 -14.53 -28.39 -11.40
N PHE A 199 -13.60 -27.52 -11.04
CA PHE A 199 -12.45 -27.80 -10.15
C PHE A 199 -12.86 -28.49 -8.84
N PHE A 200 -13.93 -28.03 -8.19
CA PHE A 200 -14.42 -28.59 -6.93
C PHE A 200 -15.51 -29.67 -7.10
N GLY A 201 -15.90 -30.00 -8.32
CA GLY A 201 -16.97 -30.96 -8.61
C GLY A 201 -18.36 -30.54 -8.09
N LYS A 202 -18.55 -29.29 -7.73
CA LYS A 202 -19.80 -28.70 -7.22
C LYS A 202 -19.76 -27.18 -7.32
N PRO A 203 -20.94 -26.50 -7.28
CA PRO A 203 -20.97 -25.03 -7.22
C PRO A 203 -20.21 -24.49 -6.02
N THR A 204 -19.33 -23.53 -6.25
CA THR A 204 -18.58 -22.82 -5.21
C THR A 204 -18.65 -21.33 -5.41
N ASN A 205 -18.52 -20.59 -4.31
CA ASN A 205 -18.67 -19.15 -4.27
C ASN A 205 -17.65 -18.52 -3.34
N LEU A 206 -17.44 -17.21 -3.47
CA LEU A 206 -16.74 -16.42 -2.46
C LEU A 206 -17.63 -16.25 -1.24
N THR A 207 -17.07 -16.39 -0.05
CA THR A 207 -17.78 -16.30 1.21
C THR A 207 -18.32 -14.88 1.47
N VAL A 208 -19.54 -14.80 1.99
CA VAL A 208 -20.16 -13.55 2.46
C VAL A 208 -19.87 -13.26 3.94
N SER A 209 -19.37 -14.27 4.69
CA SER A 209 -19.03 -14.18 6.11
C SER A 209 -18.14 -15.35 6.52
N GLY A 210 -17.33 -15.18 7.55
CA GLY A 210 -16.60 -16.25 8.23
C GLY A 210 -17.44 -17.02 9.25
N GLN A 211 -18.71 -16.66 9.48
CA GLN A 211 -19.54 -17.15 10.57
C GLN A 211 -19.73 -18.66 10.52
N LEU A 212 -20.21 -19.21 9.40
CA LEU A 212 -20.56 -20.62 9.29
C LEU A 212 -19.41 -21.57 9.68
N ASN A 213 -18.20 -21.28 9.18
CA ASN A 213 -17.01 -22.02 9.58
C ASN A 213 -16.57 -21.66 10.99
N GLY A 214 -16.68 -20.37 11.38
CA GLY A 214 -16.32 -19.89 12.71
C GLY A 214 -17.09 -20.63 13.83
N GLU A 215 -18.37 -20.91 13.65
CA GLU A 215 -19.18 -21.64 14.61
C GLU A 215 -18.62 -23.03 14.93
N THR A 216 -18.08 -23.74 13.94
CA THR A 216 -17.44 -25.05 14.17
C THR A 216 -16.22 -24.94 15.05
N PHE A 217 -15.43 -23.89 14.92
CA PHE A 217 -14.26 -23.64 15.76
C PHE A 217 -14.64 -23.13 17.15
N ALA A 218 -15.74 -22.38 17.28
CA ALA A 218 -16.25 -21.94 18.59
C ALA A 218 -16.62 -23.10 19.48
N MET A 219 -17.08 -24.20 18.90
CA MET A 219 -17.39 -25.45 19.64
C MET A 219 -16.12 -26.13 20.20
N ALA A 220 -14.94 -25.81 19.66
CA ALA A 220 -13.67 -26.35 20.16
C ALA A 220 -12.91 -25.36 21.07
N PHE A 221 -12.92 -24.05 20.71
CA PHE A 221 -12.06 -23.04 21.36
C PHE A 221 -12.86 -22.05 22.24
N ARG A 222 -14.17 -22.08 22.23
CA ARG A 222 -15.07 -21.18 22.98
C ARG A 222 -14.96 -19.73 22.51
N ASN A 223 -13.84 -19.06 22.74
CA ASN A 223 -13.61 -17.67 22.35
C ASN A 223 -12.78 -17.63 21.06
N ILE A 224 -13.40 -17.25 19.97
CA ILE A 224 -12.73 -17.12 18.67
C ILE A 224 -13.00 -15.75 18.08
N TYR A 225 -12.20 -15.37 17.11
CA TYR A 225 -12.52 -14.29 16.18
C TYR A 225 -12.06 -14.64 14.77
N THR A 226 -12.80 -14.16 13.80
CA THR A 226 -12.40 -14.14 12.39
C THR A 226 -12.00 -12.71 12.04
N PHE A 227 -11.08 -12.53 11.13
CA PHE A 227 -10.74 -11.23 10.59
C PHE A 227 -10.15 -11.43 9.19
N GLY A 228 -10.91 -11.09 8.17
CA GLY A 228 -10.50 -11.31 6.80
C GLY A 228 -11.48 -10.76 5.77
N PRO A 229 -11.13 -10.86 4.48
CA PRO A 229 -11.97 -10.38 3.40
C PRO A 229 -13.25 -11.23 3.28
N THR A 230 -14.36 -10.55 3.03
CA THR A 230 -15.65 -11.12 2.65
C THR A 230 -16.15 -10.43 1.39
N PHE A 231 -17.07 -11.10 0.68
CA PHE A 231 -17.48 -10.69 -0.64
C PHE A 231 -19.01 -10.76 -0.74
N ARG A 232 -19.63 -9.67 -1.21
CA ARG A 232 -21.07 -9.60 -1.44
C ARG A 232 -21.35 -8.99 -2.79
N ALA A 233 -22.06 -9.72 -3.65
CA ALA A 233 -22.40 -9.30 -5.01
C ALA A 233 -23.65 -8.40 -5.04
N GLU A 234 -24.01 -7.79 -3.93
CA GLU A 234 -25.17 -6.91 -3.81
C GLU A 234 -25.05 -5.72 -4.76
N ASN A 235 -26.04 -5.53 -5.60
CA ASN A 235 -26.11 -4.38 -6.51
C ASN A 235 -26.57 -3.13 -5.74
N SER A 236 -25.63 -2.53 -5.00
CA SER A 236 -25.87 -1.33 -4.20
C SER A 236 -25.07 -0.15 -4.72
N ASN A 237 -25.73 0.90 -5.16
CA ASN A 237 -25.10 2.15 -5.63
C ASN A 237 -24.84 3.14 -4.46
N THR A 238 -24.42 2.68 -3.30
CA THR A 238 -24.11 3.56 -2.19
C THR A 238 -22.61 3.72 -2.00
N THR A 239 -22.19 4.83 -1.43
CA THR A 239 -20.78 5.11 -1.13
C THR A 239 -20.24 4.29 0.05
N ARG A 240 -21.08 3.51 0.72
CA ARG A 240 -20.76 2.76 1.95
C ARG A 240 -20.71 1.25 1.75
N HIS A 241 -21.19 0.73 0.62
CA HIS A 241 -21.16 -0.69 0.30
C HIS A 241 -20.03 -0.98 -0.68
N ALA A 242 -19.16 -1.89 -0.30
CA ALA A 242 -18.10 -2.41 -1.15
C ALA A 242 -18.37 -3.90 -1.40
N ALA A 243 -18.07 -4.37 -2.61
CA ALA A 243 -18.22 -5.78 -2.96
C ALA A 243 -17.21 -6.68 -2.23
N GLU A 244 -16.09 -6.11 -1.81
CA GLU A 244 -15.06 -6.74 -0.98
C GLU A 244 -14.75 -5.84 0.21
N PHE A 245 -14.81 -6.38 1.41
CA PHE A 245 -14.46 -5.67 2.65
C PHE A 245 -13.95 -6.65 3.70
N TRP A 246 -13.22 -6.13 4.69
CA TRP A 246 -12.76 -6.94 5.81
C TRP A 246 -13.81 -6.91 6.93
N MET A 247 -14.12 -8.11 7.42
CA MET A 247 -15.11 -8.33 8.47
C MET A 247 -14.44 -8.96 9.69
N ILE A 248 -14.84 -8.50 10.86
CA ILE A 248 -14.50 -9.12 12.15
C ILE A 248 -15.72 -9.89 12.61
#